data_659e2c94656f2531f15bb56455d14a9a
#
_entry.id   659e2c94656f2531f15bb56455d14a9a
#
_cell.length_a   1.000
_cell.length_b   1.000
_cell.length_c   1.000
_cell.angle_alpha   90.00
_cell.angle_beta   90.00
_cell.angle_gamma   90.00
#
_symmetry.space_group_name_H-M   'P 1'
#
loop_
_entity.id
_entity.type
_entity.pdbx_description
1 polymer ?
#
loop_
_entity_poly.entity_id
_entity_poly.type
_entity_poly.pdbx_seq_one_letter_code
_entity_poly.pdbx_strand_id
1 'polypeptide(L)'
;MKKIVFLFFAMLSISLTSCASDYKSDQVSFYDVPLVCGASSSIGCGSRSKPLLMELEQNNQIKEAWLNRGGTIIAIVWEDNASETMVRAGAAKPLFAKYDVPFNEMKKKSDRTVQLETFAQNGKWYKGSNVDELSIEEAGIISEKIVSTYFNAKIITEDQAEKIKADVEAYFKTELVKVRTKENLYSDDTQAEWRKAIVEIGEKYLGKGNVPVIQVKNDKCEKDMENCKTKTNKQCCKK
;
A
#
# COMPACT_ATOMS: atom_id res chain seq x y z
N MET A 1 -1.09 16.94 -64.32
CA MET A 1 -0.69 17.79 -63.14
C MET A 1 -1.06 17.00 -61.88
N LYS A 2 -0.06 16.30 -61.29
CA LYS A 2 -0.25 15.47 -60.08
C LYS A 2 0.07 16.36 -58.86
N LYS A 3 -0.94 16.61 -58.02
CA LYS A 3 -0.75 17.33 -56.75
C LYS A 3 -0.25 16.34 -55.70
N ILE A 4 1.02 16.49 -55.29
CA ILE A 4 1.65 15.76 -54.20
C ILE A 4 1.19 16.49 -52.90
N VAL A 5 0.38 15.76 -52.12
CA VAL A 5 0.00 16.20 -50.76
C VAL A 5 1.08 15.66 -49.81
N PHE A 6 1.94 16.57 -49.30
CA PHE A 6 2.90 16.28 -48.23
C PHE A 6 2.11 16.25 -46.90
N LEU A 7 1.90 15.05 -46.38
CA LEU A 7 1.40 14.83 -45.04
C LEU A 7 2.57 15.03 -44.04
N PHE A 8 2.64 16.17 -43.40
CA PHE A 8 3.50 16.43 -42.27
C PHE A 8 2.97 15.63 -41.06
N PHE A 9 3.58 14.47 -40.82
CA PHE A 9 3.40 13.72 -39.58
C PHE A 9 4.24 14.43 -38.50
N ALA A 10 3.62 15.36 -37.78
CA ALA A 10 4.21 15.93 -36.57
C ALA A 10 4.25 14.82 -35.50
N MET A 11 5.38 14.14 -35.36
CA MET A 11 5.67 13.31 -34.21
C MET A 11 5.71 14.20 -32.98
N LEU A 12 4.59 14.20 -32.23
CA LEU A 12 4.52 14.75 -30.90
C LEU A 12 5.31 13.83 -29.99
N SER A 13 6.60 14.08 -29.85
CA SER A 13 7.46 13.41 -28.87
C SER A 13 6.98 13.86 -27.49
N ILE A 14 6.08 13.06 -26.87
CA ILE A 14 5.78 13.18 -25.46
C ILE A 14 7.05 12.78 -24.74
N SER A 15 7.87 13.75 -24.41
CA SER A 15 8.98 13.59 -23.48
C SER A 15 8.35 13.27 -22.13
N LEU A 16 8.29 11.97 -21.80
CA LEU A 16 8.10 11.52 -20.44
C LEU A 16 9.30 12.03 -19.65
N THR A 17 9.17 13.22 -19.10
CA THR A 17 10.12 13.74 -18.12
C THR A 17 10.05 12.79 -16.92
N SER A 18 10.91 11.78 -16.94
CA SER A 18 11.26 11.00 -15.76
C SER A 18 11.81 12.00 -14.75
N CYS A 19 11.02 12.35 -13.74
CA CYS A 19 11.50 13.05 -12.57
C CYS A 19 12.32 12.07 -11.72
N ALA A 20 13.45 11.60 -12.27
CA ALA A 20 14.54 11.10 -11.47
C ALA A 20 15.13 12.34 -10.79
N SER A 21 14.60 12.71 -9.64
CA SER A 21 15.19 13.76 -8.82
C SER A 21 16.56 13.26 -8.40
N ASP A 22 17.62 14.01 -8.81
CA ASP A 22 19.01 13.79 -8.42
C ASP A 22 19.19 14.09 -6.92
N TYR A 23 18.60 13.23 -6.06
CA TYR A 23 18.85 13.36 -4.64
C TYR A 23 20.24 12.85 -4.30
N LYS A 24 21.00 13.69 -3.60
CA LYS A 24 22.29 13.25 -3.04
C LYS A 24 22.04 12.15 -2.01
N SER A 25 22.92 11.18 -1.95
CA SER A 25 22.78 10.02 -1.06
C SER A 25 22.72 10.37 0.42
N ASP A 26 23.23 11.53 0.82
CA ASP A 26 23.20 12.07 2.18
C ASP A 26 21.89 12.82 2.52
N GLN A 27 21.10 13.18 1.51
CA GLN A 27 19.80 13.83 1.67
C GLN A 27 18.65 12.84 1.88
N VAL A 28 18.85 11.54 1.69
CA VAL A 28 17.78 10.54 1.80
C VAL A 28 18.07 9.55 2.92
N SER A 29 17.11 9.35 3.81
CA SER A 29 17.11 8.25 4.78
C SER A 29 16.06 7.23 4.42
N PHE A 30 16.38 5.94 4.62
CA PHE A 30 15.47 4.82 4.40
C PHE A 30 15.16 4.14 5.73
N TYR A 31 13.88 3.81 5.94
CA TYR A 31 13.38 3.19 7.15
C TYR A 31 12.62 1.91 6.80
N ASP A 32 13.04 0.78 7.35
CA ASP A 32 12.24 -0.46 7.31
C ASP A 32 10.98 -0.28 8.14
N VAL A 33 9.82 -0.60 7.57
CA VAL A 33 8.51 -0.47 8.20
C VAL A 33 7.59 -1.65 7.88
N PRO A 34 6.68 -2.06 8.78
CA PRO A 34 5.71 -3.13 8.52
C PRO A 34 4.36 -2.57 8.05
N LEU A 35 4.36 -1.83 6.95
CA LEU A 35 3.14 -1.25 6.36
C LEU A 35 2.61 -2.08 5.17
N VAL A 36 2.88 -3.39 5.21
CA VAL A 36 2.38 -4.34 4.22
C VAL A 36 0.86 -4.52 4.36
N CYS A 37 0.19 -4.69 3.24
CA CYS A 37 -1.25 -4.90 3.18
C CYS A 37 -1.65 -6.28 3.73
N GLY A 38 -2.78 -6.34 4.47
CA GLY A 38 -3.34 -7.60 4.96
C GLY A 38 -3.90 -8.51 3.85
N ALA A 39 -4.37 -7.94 2.75
CA ALA A 39 -4.89 -8.69 1.63
C ALA A 39 -3.78 -9.29 0.73
N SER A 40 -2.59 -8.70 0.70
CA SER A 40 -1.47 -9.17 -0.11
C SER A 40 -0.13 -8.74 0.47
N SER A 41 0.81 -9.68 0.59
CA SER A 41 2.19 -9.39 1.00
C SER A 41 3.03 -8.66 -0.06
N SER A 42 2.49 -8.44 -1.26
CA SER A 42 3.20 -7.81 -2.37
C SER A 42 2.95 -6.30 -2.50
N ILE A 43 2.00 -5.76 -1.71
CA ILE A 43 1.67 -4.33 -1.72
C ILE A 43 1.61 -3.74 -0.32
N GLY A 44 1.85 -2.44 -0.25
CA GLY A 44 1.71 -1.65 0.97
C GLY A 44 0.26 -1.31 1.30
N CYS A 45 -0.01 -1.03 2.56
CA CYS A 45 -1.30 -0.56 3.03
C CYS A 45 -1.40 0.96 2.87
N GLY A 46 -2.04 1.43 1.81
CA GLY A 46 -2.24 2.86 1.53
C GLY A 46 -2.99 3.56 2.66
N SER A 47 -4.05 2.93 3.14
CA SER A 47 -4.91 3.45 4.22
C SER A 47 -4.11 3.81 5.48
N ARG A 48 -3.27 2.90 5.96
CA ARG A 48 -2.45 3.11 7.16
C ARG A 48 -1.29 4.07 6.94
N SER A 49 -0.74 4.08 5.73
CA SER A 49 0.44 4.87 5.41
C SER A 49 0.14 6.34 5.22
N LYS A 50 -1.04 6.67 4.69
CA LYS A 50 -1.39 8.04 4.29
C LYS A 50 -1.24 9.07 5.42
N PRO A 51 -1.83 8.89 6.61
CA PRO A 51 -1.74 9.90 7.66
C PRO A 51 -0.29 10.13 8.12
N LEU A 52 0.52 9.06 8.21
CA LEU A 52 1.94 9.19 8.53
C LEU A 52 2.71 9.96 7.47
N LEU A 53 2.54 9.61 6.18
CA LEU A 53 3.24 10.29 5.08
C LEU A 53 2.84 11.76 4.99
N MET A 54 1.55 12.06 5.10
CA MET A 54 1.06 13.44 5.09
C MET A 54 1.65 14.28 6.22
N GLU A 55 1.78 13.72 7.42
CA GLU A 55 2.34 14.46 8.55
C GLU A 55 3.87 14.56 8.49
N LEU A 56 4.55 13.56 7.95
CA LEU A 56 5.97 13.66 7.63
C LEU A 56 6.22 14.82 6.66
N GLU A 57 5.44 14.94 5.59
CA GLU A 57 5.56 16.01 4.60
C GLU A 57 5.18 17.42 5.14
N GLN A 58 4.47 17.51 6.26
CA GLN A 58 4.18 18.76 6.95
C GLN A 58 5.31 19.24 7.86
N ASN A 59 6.29 18.39 8.15
CA ASN A 59 7.42 18.74 8.99
C ASN A 59 8.42 19.58 8.18
N ASN A 60 8.79 20.76 8.68
CA ASN A 60 9.66 21.74 8.01
C ASN A 60 11.12 21.27 7.79
N GLN A 61 11.50 20.13 8.32
CA GLN A 61 12.80 19.47 8.11
C GLN A 61 12.74 18.39 7.03
N ILE A 62 11.54 18.05 6.56
CA ILE A 62 11.29 16.98 5.59
C ILE A 62 10.76 17.60 4.30
N LYS A 63 11.50 17.40 3.22
CA LYS A 63 11.11 17.85 1.89
C LYS A 63 10.07 16.94 1.25
N GLU A 64 10.24 15.63 1.43
CA GLU A 64 9.34 14.61 0.86
C GLU A 64 9.39 13.33 1.69
N ALA A 65 8.27 12.61 1.73
CA ALA A 65 8.17 11.28 2.32
C ALA A 65 7.47 10.32 1.35
N TRP A 66 8.04 9.12 1.17
CA TRP A 66 7.61 8.16 0.18
C TRP A 66 7.54 6.76 0.78
N LEU A 67 6.50 6.01 0.45
CA LEU A 67 6.39 4.59 0.74
C LEU A 67 6.69 3.79 -0.53
N ASN A 68 7.51 2.74 -0.44
CA ASN A 68 7.67 1.82 -1.55
C ASN A 68 6.37 1.00 -1.77
N ARG A 69 6.16 0.49 -2.99
CA ARG A 69 4.98 -0.30 -3.33
C ARG A 69 4.74 -1.49 -2.40
N GLY A 70 5.80 -2.13 -1.92
CA GLY A 70 5.70 -3.27 -1.00
C GLY A 70 5.27 -2.91 0.42
N GLY A 71 5.23 -1.63 0.78
CA GLY A 71 4.90 -1.21 2.15
C GLY A 71 5.95 -1.57 3.20
N THR A 72 7.18 -1.82 2.77
CA THR A 72 8.27 -2.27 3.63
C THR A 72 9.31 -1.20 3.90
N ILE A 73 9.32 -0.11 3.12
CA ILE A 73 10.33 0.94 3.23
C ILE A 73 9.67 2.31 3.09
N ILE A 74 9.98 3.22 4.01
CA ILE A 74 9.75 4.65 3.86
C ILE A 74 11.08 5.32 3.53
N ALA A 75 11.10 6.10 2.43
CA ALA A 75 12.18 7.03 2.11
C ALA A 75 11.79 8.43 2.57
N ILE A 76 12.67 9.09 3.33
CA ILE A 76 12.52 10.49 3.74
C ILE A 76 13.61 11.30 3.07
N VAL A 77 13.22 12.28 2.26
CA VAL A 77 14.09 13.28 1.68
C VAL A 77 14.12 14.47 2.63
N TRP A 78 15.31 14.84 3.08
CA TRP A 78 15.50 15.89 4.06
C TRP A 78 15.73 17.25 3.40
N GLU A 79 15.31 18.32 4.08
CA GLU A 79 15.69 19.67 3.73
C GLU A 79 17.18 19.91 4.04
N ASP A 80 17.82 20.87 3.38
CA ASP A 80 19.24 21.14 3.52
C ASP A 80 19.65 21.54 4.96
N ASN A 81 18.73 22.12 5.72
CA ASN A 81 18.93 22.49 7.13
C ASN A 81 18.84 21.29 8.10
N ALA A 82 18.41 20.13 7.64
CA ALA A 82 18.30 18.89 8.42
C ALA A 82 19.49 17.95 8.18
N SER A 83 20.73 18.48 8.18
CA SER A 83 21.94 17.69 7.91
C SER A 83 22.36 16.78 9.05
N GLU A 84 22.03 17.13 10.30
CA GLU A 84 22.46 16.39 11.48
C GLU A 84 21.55 15.20 11.79
N THR A 85 22.16 14.06 12.14
CA THR A 85 21.44 12.81 12.47
C THR A 85 20.46 12.99 13.65
N MET A 86 20.82 13.80 14.64
CA MET A 86 19.95 14.07 15.79
C MET A 86 18.70 14.86 15.39
N VAL A 87 18.83 15.83 14.49
CA VAL A 87 17.74 16.62 13.95
C VAL A 87 16.77 15.70 13.19
N ARG A 88 17.27 14.86 12.29
CA ARG A 88 16.48 13.89 11.54
C ARG A 88 15.75 12.91 12.44
N ALA A 89 16.44 12.36 13.43
CA ALA A 89 15.83 11.46 14.41
C ALA A 89 14.73 12.16 15.24
N GLY A 90 14.95 13.40 15.64
CA GLY A 90 13.98 14.22 16.36
C GLY A 90 12.73 14.52 15.55
N ALA A 91 12.88 14.73 14.24
CA ALA A 91 11.76 14.98 13.34
C ALA A 91 10.93 13.74 13.04
N ALA A 92 11.56 12.60 12.75
CA ALA A 92 10.88 11.39 12.27
C ALA A 92 10.31 10.51 13.40
N LYS A 93 11.09 10.25 14.46
CA LYS A 93 10.69 9.29 15.51
C LYS A 93 9.33 9.57 16.17
N PRO A 94 9.00 10.82 16.56
CA PRO A 94 7.70 11.10 17.18
C PRO A 94 6.52 10.77 16.25
N LEU A 95 6.68 10.98 14.94
CA LEU A 95 5.64 10.74 13.96
C LEU A 95 5.41 9.23 13.74
N PHE A 96 6.46 8.44 13.62
CA PHE A 96 6.33 6.99 13.58
C PHE A 96 5.65 6.44 14.84
N ALA A 97 6.03 6.94 16.03
CA ALA A 97 5.42 6.54 17.29
C ALA A 97 3.94 6.93 17.38
N LYS A 98 3.57 8.14 16.93
CA LYS A 98 2.18 8.62 16.90
C LYS A 98 1.25 7.70 16.11
N TYR A 99 1.75 7.14 15.01
CA TYR A 99 0.97 6.26 14.13
C TYR A 99 1.17 4.76 14.41
N ASP A 100 1.77 4.41 15.54
CA ASP A 100 2.08 3.00 15.91
C ASP A 100 2.75 2.23 14.76
N VAL A 101 3.74 2.87 14.11
CA VAL A 101 4.51 2.27 13.04
C VAL A 101 5.92 1.97 13.56
N PRO A 102 6.24 0.70 13.87
CA PRO A 102 7.61 0.31 14.16
C PRO A 102 8.52 0.61 12.96
N PHE A 103 9.71 1.09 13.22
CA PHE A 103 10.66 1.43 12.17
C PHE A 103 12.08 1.10 12.57
N ASN A 104 12.93 0.86 11.57
CA ASN A 104 14.37 0.71 11.76
C ASN A 104 15.10 1.46 10.63
N GLU A 105 15.95 2.42 11.00
CA GLU A 105 16.74 3.17 10.03
C GLU A 105 17.80 2.29 9.38
N MET A 106 17.86 2.25 8.06
CA MET A 106 18.89 1.56 7.30
C MET A 106 20.23 2.30 7.39
N LYS A 107 21.14 1.78 8.19
CA LYS A 107 22.47 2.39 8.41
C LYS A 107 23.55 1.82 7.50
N LYS A 108 23.40 0.57 7.05
CA LYS A 108 24.41 -0.11 6.24
C LYS A 108 24.44 0.47 4.84
N LYS A 109 25.63 0.94 4.44
CA LYS A 109 25.85 1.65 3.16
C LYS A 109 25.40 0.85 1.94
N SER A 110 25.68 -0.46 1.90
CA SER A 110 25.26 -1.33 0.80
C SER A 110 23.75 -1.34 0.60
N ASP A 111 23.01 -1.47 1.70
CA ASP A 111 21.55 -1.58 1.66
C ASP A 111 20.91 -0.24 1.23
N ARG A 112 21.45 0.87 1.77
CA ARG A 112 21.06 2.22 1.36
C ARG A 112 21.33 2.50 -0.13
N THR A 113 22.46 2.05 -0.66
CA THR A 113 22.79 2.23 -2.09
C THR A 113 21.76 1.54 -2.97
N VAL A 114 21.40 0.29 -2.67
CA VAL A 114 20.35 -0.45 -3.40
C VAL A 114 19.02 0.29 -3.36
N GLN A 115 18.61 0.79 -2.18
CA GLN A 115 17.36 1.53 -2.07
C GLN A 115 17.39 2.86 -2.80
N LEU A 116 18.51 3.57 -2.79
CA LEU A 116 18.68 4.82 -3.52
C LEU A 116 18.57 4.62 -5.02
N GLU A 117 19.18 3.57 -5.56
CA GLU A 117 19.06 3.20 -6.98
C GLU A 117 17.60 2.87 -7.33
N THR A 118 16.91 2.07 -6.51
CA THR A 118 15.50 1.74 -6.72
C THR A 118 14.61 2.98 -6.66
N PHE A 119 14.91 3.88 -5.74
CA PHE A 119 14.19 5.14 -5.56
C PHE A 119 14.40 6.09 -6.75
N ALA A 120 15.64 6.22 -7.23
CA ALA A 120 15.99 7.07 -8.36
C ALA A 120 15.42 6.54 -9.71
N GLN A 121 15.30 5.22 -9.87
CA GLN A 121 14.79 4.60 -11.09
C GLN A 121 13.29 4.69 -11.27
N ASN A 122 12.58 5.52 -10.50
CA ASN A 122 11.13 5.62 -10.54
C ASN A 122 10.42 4.28 -10.24
N GLY A 123 11.02 3.47 -9.38
CA GLY A 123 10.32 2.36 -8.75
C GLY A 123 8.97 2.86 -8.24
N LYS A 124 8.01 1.98 -8.05
CA LYS A 124 6.69 2.35 -7.54
C LYS A 124 6.81 2.85 -6.10
N TRP A 125 6.96 4.16 -5.96
CA TRP A 125 7.00 4.89 -4.70
C TRP A 125 5.83 5.86 -4.64
N TYR A 126 5.24 6.04 -3.47
CA TYR A 126 4.00 6.77 -3.25
C TYR A 126 4.18 7.80 -2.15
N LYS A 127 3.80 9.05 -2.44
CA LYS A 127 3.66 10.14 -1.46
C LYS A 127 2.32 10.07 -0.71
N GLY A 128 2.18 10.85 0.35
CA GLY A 128 0.90 10.99 1.04
C GLY A 128 -0.25 11.40 0.12
N SER A 129 0.04 12.18 -0.95
CA SER A 129 -0.97 12.62 -1.92
C SER A 129 -1.53 11.51 -2.81
N ASN A 130 -0.74 10.49 -3.15
CA ASN A 130 -1.14 9.43 -4.08
C ASN A 130 -1.06 8.00 -3.52
N VAL A 131 -0.71 7.81 -2.26
CA VAL A 131 -0.59 6.48 -1.63
C VAL A 131 -1.93 5.71 -1.60
N ASP A 132 -3.06 6.38 -1.75
CA ASP A 132 -4.38 5.75 -1.90
C ASP A 132 -4.49 4.86 -3.15
N GLU A 133 -3.60 5.03 -4.13
CA GLU A 133 -3.49 4.11 -5.28
C GLU A 133 -3.21 2.67 -4.81
N LEU A 134 -2.47 2.48 -3.72
CA LEU A 134 -2.26 1.16 -3.11
C LEU A 134 -3.56 0.59 -2.53
N SER A 135 -4.40 1.42 -1.91
CA SER A 135 -5.71 0.98 -1.43
C SER A 135 -6.67 0.63 -2.56
N ILE A 136 -6.58 1.33 -3.69
CA ILE A 136 -7.34 1.02 -4.90
C ILE A 136 -6.87 -0.32 -5.49
N GLU A 137 -5.56 -0.56 -5.53
CA GLU A 137 -5.01 -1.85 -5.97
C GLU A 137 -5.41 -3.00 -5.01
N GLU A 138 -5.41 -2.73 -3.70
CA GLU A 138 -5.87 -3.67 -2.67
C GLU A 138 -7.32 -4.09 -2.88
N ALA A 139 -8.21 -3.16 -3.23
CA ALA A 139 -9.61 -3.46 -3.53
C ALA A 139 -9.77 -4.48 -4.65
N GLY A 140 -8.96 -4.36 -5.71
CA GLY A 140 -8.91 -5.33 -6.81
C GLY A 140 -8.45 -6.72 -6.35
N ILE A 141 -7.46 -6.79 -5.48
CA ILE A 141 -6.96 -8.06 -4.92
C ILE A 141 -8.01 -8.71 -4.00
N ILE A 142 -8.69 -7.92 -3.19
CA ILE A 142 -9.77 -8.42 -2.31
C ILE A 142 -10.90 -9.00 -3.15
N SER A 143 -11.38 -8.25 -4.16
CA SER A 143 -12.47 -8.69 -5.03
C SER A 143 -12.13 -9.98 -5.78
N GLU A 144 -10.92 -10.08 -6.31
CA GLU A 144 -10.43 -11.28 -6.99
C GLU A 144 -10.41 -12.50 -6.04
N LYS A 145 -9.92 -12.34 -4.82
CA LYS A 145 -9.89 -13.44 -3.83
C LYS A 145 -11.30 -13.91 -3.45
N ILE A 146 -12.24 -12.98 -3.25
CA ILE A 146 -13.63 -13.31 -2.92
C ILE A 146 -14.27 -14.10 -4.07
N VAL A 147 -14.17 -13.58 -5.29
CA VAL A 147 -14.78 -14.19 -6.46
C VAL A 147 -14.14 -15.54 -6.80
N SER A 148 -12.82 -15.65 -6.75
CA SER A 148 -12.12 -16.91 -6.96
C SER A 148 -12.56 -17.98 -5.97
N THR A 149 -12.85 -17.62 -4.73
CA THR A 149 -13.35 -18.56 -3.71
C THR A 149 -14.73 -19.11 -4.12
N TYR A 150 -15.66 -18.25 -4.56
CA TYR A 150 -16.99 -18.66 -4.98
C TYR A 150 -16.97 -19.45 -6.29
N PHE A 151 -16.13 -19.03 -7.25
CA PHE A 151 -16.00 -19.68 -8.55
C PHE A 151 -15.41 -21.09 -8.42
N ASN A 152 -14.33 -21.25 -7.66
CA ASN A 152 -13.71 -22.57 -7.41
C ASN A 152 -14.65 -23.52 -6.65
N ALA A 153 -15.50 -22.99 -5.80
CA ALA A 153 -16.56 -23.75 -5.12
C ALA A 153 -17.76 -24.07 -6.04
N LYS A 154 -17.73 -23.61 -7.30
CA LYS A 154 -18.83 -23.77 -8.30
C LYS A 154 -20.16 -23.19 -7.84
N ILE A 155 -20.14 -22.12 -7.06
CA ILE A 155 -21.31 -21.43 -6.53
C ILE A 155 -21.82 -20.38 -7.52
N ILE A 156 -20.89 -19.83 -8.35
CA ILE A 156 -21.17 -18.76 -9.30
C ILE A 156 -20.73 -19.18 -10.71
N THR A 157 -21.40 -18.63 -11.72
CA THR A 157 -20.98 -18.69 -13.13
C THR A 157 -19.93 -17.62 -13.41
N GLU A 158 -19.28 -17.68 -14.58
CA GLU A 158 -18.29 -16.70 -15.02
C GLU A 158 -18.90 -15.28 -15.13
N ASP A 159 -20.10 -15.16 -15.72
CA ASP A 159 -20.83 -13.88 -15.83
C ASP A 159 -21.18 -13.29 -14.46
N GLN A 160 -21.56 -14.12 -13.50
CA GLN A 160 -21.79 -13.69 -12.12
C GLN A 160 -20.49 -13.29 -11.43
N ALA A 161 -19.39 -14.00 -11.71
CA ALA A 161 -18.08 -13.70 -11.14
C ALA A 161 -17.60 -12.30 -11.55
N GLU A 162 -17.69 -11.94 -12.82
CA GLU A 162 -17.31 -10.61 -13.31
C GLU A 162 -18.14 -9.50 -12.66
N LYS A 163 -19.44 -9.68 -12.55
CA LYS A 163 -20.34 -8.67 -11.96
C LYS A 163 -20.10 -8.50 -10.46
N ILE A 164 -19.97 -9.60 -9.71
CA ILE A 164 -19.68 -9.56 -8.26
C ILE A 164 -18.31 -8.94 -8.04
N LYS A 165 -17.30 -9.29 -8.84
CA LYS A 165 -15.96 -8.69 -8.74
C LYS A 165 -16.02 -7.18 -8.90
N ALA A 166 -16.71 -6.68 -9.93
CA ALA A 166 -16.82 -5.25 -10.19
C ALA A 166 -17.48 -4.49 -9.03
N ASP A 167 -18.59 -5.02 -8.49
CA ASP A 167 -19.32 -4.39 -7.39
C ASP A 167 -18.52 -4.43 -6.07
N VAL A 168 -17.85 -5.55 -5.76
CA VAL A 168 -17.00 -5.69 -4.57
C VAL A 168 -15.78 -4.77 -4.68
N GLU A 169 -15.14 -4.71 -5.83
CA GLU A 169 -14.01 -3.82 -6.07
C GLU A 169 -14.41 -2.34 -5.91
N ALA A 170 -15.54 -1.94 -6.50
CA ALA A 170 -16.07 -0.58 -6.37
C ALA A 170 -16.35 -0.22 -4.90
N TYR A 171 -16.93 -1.14 -4.13
CA TYR A 171 -17.17 -0.98 -2.71
C TYR A 171 -15.86 -0.75 -1.94
N PHE A 172 -14.87 -1.65 -2.08
CA PHE A 172 -13.63 -1.54 -1.34
C PHE A 172 -12.76 -0.36 -1.77
N LYS A 173 -12.79 0.07 -3.04
CA LYS A 173 -12.15 1.32 -3.47
C LYS A 173 -12.63 2.53 -2.67
N THR A 174 -13.89 2.53 -2.25
CA THR A 174 -14.47 3.60 -1.45
C THR A 174 -14.16 3.43 0.03
N GLU A 175 -14.25 2.21 0.55
CA GLU A 175 -14.14 1.97 2.00
C GLU A 175 -12.69 1.99 2.50
N LEU A 176 -11.75 1.38 1.76
CA LEU A 176 -10.35 1.34 2.17
C LEU A 176 -9.71 2.72 2.30
N VAL A 177 -10.12 3.69 1.47
CA VAL A 177 -9.60 5.06 1.56
C VAL A 177 -10.18 5.87 2.73
N LYS A 178 -11.24 5.40 3.39
CA LYS A 178 -11.82 6.04 4.58
C LYS A 178 -11.12 5.61 5.87
N VAL A 179 -10.61 4.39 5.91
CA VAL A 179 -9.97 3.83 7.09
C VAL A 179 -8.52 4.30 7.15
N ARG A 180 -8.13 4.93 8.26
CA ARG A 180 -6.79 5.56 8.39
C ARG A 180 -5.97 5.05 9.58
N THR A 181 -6.55 4.26 10.45
CA THR A 181 -5.85 3.70 11.61
C THR A 181 -5.92 2.18 11.62
N LYS A 182 -4.95 1.56 12.30
CA LYS A 182 -4.90 0.11 12.48
C LYS A 182 -6.12 -0.37 13.26
N GLU A 183 -6.51 0.35 14.30
CA GLU A 183 -7.65 0.03 15.15
C GLU A 183 -8.95 0.02 14.34
N ASN A 184 -9.18 1.06 13.52
CA ASN A 184 -10.37 1.13 12.68
C ASN A 184 -10.37 0.05 11.60
N LEU A 185 -9.22 -0.23 10.98
CA LEU A 185 -9.09 -1.26 9.93
C LEU A 185 -9.45 -2.66 10.45
N TYR A 186 -9.07 -2.98 11.68
CA TYR A 186 -9.26 -4.31 12.28
C TYR A 186 -10.35 -4.34 13.35
N SER A 187 -11.14 -3.27 13.49
CA SER A 187 -12.28 -3.28 14.42
C SER A 187 -13.33 -4.29 14.00
N ASP A 188 -13.97 -4.92 14.98
CA ASP A 188 -15.04 -5.90 14.74
C ASP A 188 -16.19 -5.27 13.95
N ASP A 189 -16.51 -4.01 14.22
CA ASP A 189 -17.58 -3.26 13.55
C ASP A 189 -17.24 -3.06 12.05
N THR A 190 -16.07 -2.54 11.72
CA THR A 190 -15.64 -2.37 10.32
C THR A 190 -15.62 -3.70 9.58
N GLN A 191 -15.10 -4.74 10.21
CA GLN A 191 -15.04 -6.07 9.59
C GLN A 191 -16.45 -6.69 9.43
N ALA A 192 -17.37 -6.40 10.36
CA ALA A 192 -18.76 -6.84 10.25
C ALA A 192 -19.50 -6.09 9.12
N GLU A 193 -19.31 -4.79 9.00
CA GLU A 193 -19.86 -3.99 7.90
C GLU A 193 -19.37 -4.47 6.54
N TRP A 194 -18.07 -4.73 6.39
CA TRP A 194 -17.51 -5.24 5.15
C TRP A 194 -18.05 -6.63 4.79
N ARG A 195 -18.16 -7.54 5.77
CA ARG A 195 -18.78 -8.86 5.54
C ARG A 195 -20.23 -8.73 5.10
N LYS A 196 -21.00 -7.84 5.75
CA LYS A 196 -22.42 -7.58 5.40
C LYS A 196 -22.52 -7.05 3.96
N ALA A 197 -21.70 -6.08 3.57
CA ALA A 197 -21.70 -5.54 2.22
C ALA A 197 -21.35 -6.59 1.17
N ILE A 198 -20.37 -7.46 1.42
CA ILE A 198 -20.02 -8.57 0.52
C ILE A 198 -21.22 -9.52 0.35
N VAL A 199 -21.93 -9.84 1.42
CA VAL A 199 -23.13 -10.69 1.35
C VAL A 199 -24.23 -9.99 0.55
N GLU A 200 -24.53 -8.73 0.81
CA GLU A 200 -25.55 -7.97 0.07
C GLU A 200 -25.22 -7.87 -1.43
N ILE A 201 -23.94 -7.64 -1.78
CA ILE A 201 -23.49 -7.66 -3.19
C ILE A 201 -23.70 -9.04 -3.79
N GLY A 202 -23.33 -10.11 -3.11
CA GLY A 202 -23.54 -11.47 -3.58
C GLY A 202 -25.01 -11.83 -3.78
N GLU A 203 -25.88 -11.46 -2.83
CA GLU A 203 -27.33 -11.70 -2.88
C GLU A 203 -28.01 -11.07 -4.11
N LYS A 204 -27.51 -9.94 -4.57
CA LYS A 204 -27.97 -9.27 -5.79
C LYS A 204 -27.89 -10.17 -7.03
N TYR A 205 -26.92 -11.08 -7.08
CA TYR A 205 -26.67 -11.96 -8.22
C TYR A 205 -27.05 -13.43 -7.99
N LEU A 206 -27.07 -13.88 -6.74
CA LEU A 206 -27.31 -15.27 -6.37
C LEU A 206 -28.69 -15.50 -5.75
N GLY A 207 -29.39 -14.41 -5.41
CA GLY A 207 -30.63 -14.47 -4.65
C GLY A 207 -30.38 -14.53 -3.14
N LYS A 208 -31.37 -14.07 -2.41
CA LYS A 208 -31.33 -13.90 -0.95
C LYS A 208 -31.08 -15.22 -0.23
N GLY A 209 -30.11 -15.23 0.69
CA GLY A 209 -29.73 -16.41 1.47
C GLY A 209 -28.84 -17.42 0.76
N ASN A 210 -28.47 -17.20 -0.51
CA ASN A 210 -27.64 -18.11 -1.30
C ASN A 210 -26.15 -17.77 -1.29
N VAL A 211 -25.76 -16.70 -0.60
CA VAL A 211 -24.36 -16.30 -0.47
C VAL A 211 -23.72 -17.08 0.66
N PRO A 212 -22.71 -17.93 0.41
CA PRO A 212 -22.04 -18.63 1.49
C PRO A 212 -21.25 -17.65 2.34
N VAL A 213 -21.31 -17.82 3.65
CA VAL A 213 -20.50 -17.04 4.58
C VAL A 213 -19.04 -17.44 4.39
N ILE A 214 -18.27 -16.56 3.76
CA ILE A 214 -16.80 -16.73 3.72
C ILE A 214 -16.30 -16.48 5.14
N GLN A 215 -15.91 -17.53 5.83
CA GLN A 215 -14.99 -17.38 6.95
C GLN A 215 -13.65 -17.00 6.35
N VAL A 216 -13.33 -15.71 6.29
CA VAL A 216 -11.96 -15.26 6.12
C VAL A 216 -11.22 -15.78 7.35
N LYS A 217 -10.56 -16.93 7.18
CA LYS A 217 -9.61 -17.39 8.18
C LYS A 217 -8.55 -16.31 8.24
N ASN A 218 -8.59 -15.51 9.29
CA ASN A 218 -7.46 -14.69 9.66
C ASN A 218 -6.30 -15.67 9.82
N ASP A 219 -5.44 -15.70 8.83
CA ASP A 219 -4.26 -16.53 8.87
C ASP A 219 -3.52 -16.19 10.17
N LYS A 220 -3.14 -17.23 10.88
CA LYS A 220 -2.61 -17.29 12.24
C LYS A 220 -1.43 -16.35 12.57
N CYS A 221 -1.14 -15.33 11.80
CA CYS A 221 -0.03 -14.40 12.04
C CYS A 221 -0.17 -13.57 13.33
N GLU A 222 -1.38 -13.27 13.80
CA GLU A 222 -1.52 -12.47 15.03
C GLU A 222 -1.22 -13.26 16.30
N LYS A 223 -1.61 -14.54 16.37
CA LYS A 223 -1.30 -15.38 17.54
C LYS A 223 0.18 -15.71 17.67
N ASP A 224 0.92 -15.72 16.56
CA ASP A 224 2.36 -15.99 16.58
C ASP A 224 3.16 -14.74 16.98
N MET A 225 2.67 -13.52 16.76
CA MET A 225 3.33 -12.30 17.23
C MET A 225 3.23 -12.09 18.75
N GLU A 226 2.12 -12.44 19.38
CA GLU A 226 1.99 -12.38 20.83
C GLU A 226 2.86 -13.43 21.53
N ASN A 227 2.98 -14.63 20.96
CA ASN A 227 3.88 -15.67 21.44
C ASN A 227 5.37 -15.41 21.15
N CYS A 228 5.70 -14.57 20.15
CA CYS A 228 7.09 -14.19 19.86
C CYS A 228 7.65 -13.15 20.86
N LYS A 229 6.81 -12.35 21.50
CA LYS A 229 7.26 -11.39 22.54
C LYS A 229 7.73 -12.07 23.83
N THR A 230 7.40 -13.34 24.03
CA THR A 230 7.74 -14.10 25.26
C THR A 230 8.86 -15.11 25.11
N LYS A 231 9.39 -15.34 23.90
CA LYS A 231 10.48 -16.29 23.67
C LYS A 231 11.64 -15.62 22.92
N THR A 232 12.73 -15.41 23.63
CA THR A 232 14.06 -15.03 23.10
C THR A 232 14.64 -16.17 22.22
N ASN A 233 14.05 -16.42 21.06
CA ASN A 233 14.62 -17.36 20.10
C ASN A 233 14.41 -16.92 18.65
N LYS A 234 15.54 -16.72 17.96
CA LYS A 234 15.72 -16.23 16.57
C LYS A 234 15.20 -17.17 15.46
N GLN A 235 14.14 -17.95 15.68
CA GLN A 235 13.76 -19.03 14.75
C GLN A 235 12.30 -19.02 14.27
N CYS A 236 11.55 -17.91 14.42
CA CYS A 236 10.13 -17.88 14.06
C CYS A 236 9.81 -17.44 12.61
N CYS A 237 10.78 -17.14 11.77
CA CYS A 237 10.55 -16.68 10.40
C CYS A 237 11.31 -17.51 9.36
N LYS A 238 11.21 -18.85 9.42
CA LYS A 238 11.61 -19.73 8.33
C LYS A 238 10.53 -20.78 8.11
N LYS A 239 9.57 -20.43 7.25
CA LYS A 239 8.92 -21.37 6.33
C LYS A 239 8.19 -20.58 5.26
#